data_1b5c0c9ad9eaa6f55dc721d285a04c17
#
_entry.id   1b5c0c9ad9eaa6f55dc721d285a04c17
#
_cell.length_a   1.000
_cell.length_b   1.000
_cell.length_c   1.000
_cell.angle_alpha   90.00
_cell.angle_beta   90.00
_cell.angle_gamma   90.00
#
_symmetry.space_group_name_H-M   'P 1'
#
loop_
_entity.id
_entity.type
_entity.pdbx_description
1 polymer ?
#
loop_
_entity_poly.entity_id
_entity_poly.type
_entity_poly.pdbx_seq_one_letter_code
_entity_poly.pdbx_strand_id
1 'polypeptide(L)'
;MSTFTHEPGTPQSPDTLRLVVVSGGTSDPSSSRMLADRVAGRVTALAQARGAQGEGGGRVTVSVIELREIATEVTTALTTQLVGPRLQAAIDSLAAADGIVVSAPVYKAGISGLVTSFFHVLDNDLLIGKPAVLAATAGTARHALVVDDQMRPLFAYLRTLPVPTSLFAAPEDWSDSALGTRTDRAATELLLLMESGFARKVRDESWGSYQHTFGSAGGSEVEIDLDSDLMRLATGGSALG
;
A
#
# COMPACT_ATOMS: atom_id res chain seq x y z
N MET A 1 30.15 -5.25 -25.03
CA MET A 1 28.76 -5.14 -25.46
C MET A 1 28.05 -6.39 -25.00
N SER A 2 27.44 -6.36 -23.82
CA SER A 2 26.72 -7.51 -23.22
C SER A 2 25.25 -7.16 -23.25
N THR A 3 24.49 -7.81 -24.10
CA THR A 3 23.05 -7.65 -24.24
C THR A 3 22.39 -8.39 -23.07
N PHE A 4 21.83 -7.64 -22.12
CA PHE A 4 20.92 -8.19 -21.13
C PHE A 4 19.60 -8.55 -21.83
N THR A 5 19.40 -9.81 -22.11
CA THR A 5 18.10 -10.36 -22.48
C THR A 5 17.22 -10.39 -21.24
N HIS A 6 16.24 -9.48 -21.19
CA HIS A 6 15.15 -9.51 -20.24
C HIS A 6 14.29 -10.76 -20.56
N GLU A 7 14.33 -11.78 -19.70
CA GLU A 7 13.40 -12.91 -19.82
C GLU A 7 11.97 -12.38 -19.54
N PRO A 8 11.02 -12.61 -20.45
CA PRO A 8 9.63 -12.26 -20.18
C PRO A 8 9.11 -13.18 -19.08
N GLY A 9 8.69 -12.56 -17.97
CA GLY A 9 8.07 -13.27 -16.84
C GLY A 9 6.95 -14.19 -17.35
N THR A 10 6.90 -15.39 -16.80
CA THR A 10 5.92 -16.45 -17.11
C THR A 10 4.51 -15.87 -17.22
N PRO A 11 3.77 -16.07 -18.32
CA PRO A 11 2.40 -15.58 -18.45
C PRO A 11 1.56 -16.22 -17.35
N GLN A 12 1.04 -15.37 -16.46
CA GLN A 12 0.26 -15.82 -15.31
C GLN A 12 -1.16 -16.16 -15.78
N SER A 13 -1.67 -17.24 -15.23
CA SER A 13 -3.06 -17.64 -15.40
C SER A 13 -3.95 -16.42 -15.07
N PRO A 14 -4.89 -16.02 -15.96
CA PRO A 14 -5.74 -14.84 -15.78
C PRO A 14 -6.64 -14.91 -14.53
N ASP A 15 -6.66 -16.03 -13.83
CA ASP A 15 -7.60 -16.35 -12.74
C ASP A 15 -7.00 -16.21 -11.32
N THR A 16 -5.76 -15.73 -11.16
CA THR A 16 -5.14 -15.62 -9.83
C THR A 16 -4.95 -14.17 -9.43
N LEU A 17 -5.68 -13.71 -8.41
CA LEU A 17 -5.55 -12.39 -7.79
C LEU A 17 -4.42 -12.38 -6.76
N ARG A 18 -3.68 -11.30 -6.67
CA ARG A 18 -2.59 -11.10 -5.71
C ARG A 18 -3.02 -10.11 -4.64
N LEU A 19 -3.07 -10.57 -3.41
CA LEU A 19 -3.32 -9.75 -2.24
C LEU A 19 -2.03 -9.56 -1.46
N VAL A 20 -1.64 -8.32 -1.22
CA VAL A 20 -0.49 -8.00 -0.37
C VAL A 20 -0.97 -7.45 0.96
N VAL A 21 -0.48 -8.03 2.04
CA VAL A 21 -0.70 -7.56 3.40
C VAL A 21 0.53 -6.79 3.87
N VAL A 22 0.33 -5.54 4.33
CA VAL A 22 1.37 -4.74 4.98
C VAL A 22 1.05 -4.67 6.47
N SER A 23 1.90 -5.28 7.29
CA SER A 23 1.77 -5.29 8.74
C SER A 23 2.75 -4.33 9.40
N GLY A 24 2.22 -3.32 10.09
CA GLY A 24 3.00 -2.33 10.84
C GLY A 24 3.29 -2.73 12.28
N GLY A 25 2.85 -3.90 12.72
CA GLY A 25 3.07 -4.38 14.09
C GLY A 25 4.53 -4.72 14.37
N THR A 26 5.03 -4.32 15.55
CA THR A 26 6.41 -4.57 15.96
C THR A 26 6.55 -5.69 17.00
N SER A 27 5.46 -6.09 17.65
CA SER A 27 5.41 -7.17 18.64
C SER A 27 5.19 -8.55 18.00
N ASP A 28 5.47 -9.59 18.77
CA ASP A 28 5.13 -10.97 18.45
C ASP A 28 4.52 -11.63 19.70
N PRO A 29 3.24 -12.01 19.68
CA PRO A 29 2.26 -11.82 18.61
C PRO A 29 1.89 -10.33 18.40
N SER A 30 1.46 -10.00 17.16
CA SER A 30 1.04 -8.67 16.78
C SER A 30 -0.46 -8.60 16.49
N SER A 31 -1.20 -7.76 17.22
CA SER A 31 -2.63 -7.54 16.96
C SER A 31 -2.89 -6.95 15.58
N SER A 32 -2.02 -6.05 15.09
CA SER A 32 -2.15 -5.50 13.73
C SER A 32 -1.98 -6.60 12.68
N ARG A 33 -1.02 -7.53 12.88
CA ARG A 33 -0.87 -8.69 11.99
C ARG A 33 -2.11 -9.60 12.05
N MET A 34 -2.62 -9.91 13.24
CA MET A 34 -3.82 -10.73 13.41
C MET A 34 -5.04 -10.13 12.71
N LEU A 35 -5.24 -8.81 12.79
CA LEU A 35 -6.34 -8.13 12.10
C LEU A 35 -6.19 -8.22 10.58
N ALA A 36 -4.99 -7.99 10.06
CA ALA A 36 -4.70 -8.09 8.63
C ALA A 36 -4.90 -9.53 8.11
N ASP A 37 -4.43 -10.54 8.86
CA ASP A 37 -4.61 -11.96 8.51
C ASP A 37 -6.09 -12.35 8.49
N ARG A 38 -6.89 -11.81 9.41
CA ARG A 38 -8.35 -12.02 9.42
C ARG A 38 -9.01 -11.50 8.15
N VAL A 39 -8.62 -10.29 7.69
CA VAL A 39 -9.11 -9.73 6.42
C VAL A 39 -8.67 -10.58 5.23
N ALA A 40 -7.38 -10.91 5.14
CA ALA A 40 -6.83 -11.69 4.02
C ALA A 40 -7.46 -13.10 3.95
N GLY A 41 -7.63 -13.76 5.09
CA GLY A 41 -8.32 -15.05 5.18
C GLY A 41 -9.77 -14.95 4.70
N ARG A 42 -10.46 -13.85 5.03
CA ARG A 42 -11.83 -13.65 4.60
C ARG A 42 -11.93 -13.36 3.09
N VAL A 43 -11.04 -12.55 2.53
CA VAL A 43 -10.94 -12.33 1.08
C VAL A 43 -10.74 -13.65 0.34
N THR A 44 -9.81 -14.49 0.82
CA THR A 44 -9.52 -15.80 0.22
C THR A 44 -10.74 -16.72 0.27
N ALA A 45 -11.42 -16.80 1.40
CA ALA A 45 -12.63 -17.63 1.56
C ALA A 45 -13.79 -17.18 0.66
N LEU A 46 -13.99 -15.87 0.53
CA LEU A 46 -15.00 -15.28 -0.35
C LEU A 46 -14.69 -15.58 -1.83
N ALA A 47 -13.44 -15.40 -2.26
CA ALA A 47 -13.03 -15.70 -3.63
C ALA A 47 -13.26 -17.17 -3.98
N GLN A 48 -12.92 -18.09 -3.08
CA GLN A 48 -13.17 -19.53 -3.27
C GLN A 48 -14.67 -19.83 -3.37
N ALA A 49 -15.49 -19.23 -2.49
CA ALA A 49 -16.95 -19.45 -2.53
C ALA A 49 -17.58 -18.94 -3.83
N ARG A 50 -17.18 -17.76 -4.31
CA ARG A 50 -17.66 -17.20 -5.58
C ARG A 50 -17.21 -18.02 -6.78
N GLY A 51 -15.94 -18.48 -6.78
CA GLY A 51 -15.42 -19.37 -7.82
C GLY A 51 -16.18 -20.69 -7.90
N ALA A 52 -16.57 -21.27 -6.77
CA ALA A 52 -17.40 -22.48 -6.73
C ALA A 52 -18.82 -22.27 -7.27
N GLN A 53 -19.34 -21.04 -7.24
CA GLN A 53 -20.66 -20.65 -7.75
C GLN A 53 -20.63 -20.19 -9.22
N GLY A 54 -19.45 -20.06 -9.81
CA GLY A 54 -19.30 -19.56 -11.19
C GLY A 54 -19.58 -18.05 -11.34
N GLU A 55 -19.57 -17.30 -10.22
CA GLU A 55 -19.88 -15.86 -10.18
C GLU A 55 -18.65 -14.95 -10.35
N GLY A 56 -17.57 -15.43 -10.93
CA GLY A 56 -16.26 -14.82 -10.84
C GLY A 56 -15.51 -15.46 -9.67
N GLY A 57 -14.52 -14.80 -9.14
CA GLY A 57 -13.69 -15.37 -8.09
C GLY A 57 -12.68 -16.36 -8.65
N GLY A 58 -11.45 -16.13 -8.36
CA GLY A 58 -10.35 -16.97 -8.72
C GLY A 58 -9.60 -17.40 -7.48
N ARG A 59 -8.42 -17.94 -7.69
CA ARG A 59 -7.46 -18.15 -6.62
C ARG A 59 -6.93 -16.80 -6.15
N VAL A 60 -6.90 -16.58 -4.82
CA VAL A 60 -6.19 -15.45 -4.22
C VAL A 60 -4.89 -15.96 -3.63
N THR A 61 -3.77 -15.38 -4.05
CA THR A 61 -2.47 -15.58 -3.41
C THR A 61 -2.21 -14.41 -2.46
N VAL A 62 -1.78 -14.73 -1.24
CA VAL A 62 -1.50 -13.75 -0.21
C VAL A 62 -0.01 -13.71 0.06
N SER A 63 0.60 -12.55 -0.04
CA SER A 63 1.96 -12.28 0.44
C SER A 63 1.92 -11.27 1.57
N VAL A 64 2.89 -11.33 2.48
CA VAL A 64 2.93 -10.49 3.66
C VAL A 64 4.24 -9.75 3.75
N ILE A 65 4.15 -8.45 3.97
CA ILE A 65 5.27 -7.55 4.26
C ILE A 65 5.19 -7.19 5.74
N GLU A 66 6.11 -7.75 6.53
CA GLU A 66 6.30 -7.39 7.93
C GLU A 66 7.25 -6.21 8.02
N LEU A 67 6.75 -5.02 8.28
CA LEU A 67 7.59 -3.81 8.28
C LEU A 67 8.70 -3.86 9.32
N ARG A 68 8.49 -4.55 10.46
CA ARG A 68 9.54 -4.74 11.47
C ARG A 68 10.80 -5.40 10.92
N GLU A 69 10.66 -6.27 9.92
CA GLU A 69 11.77 -7.02 9.35
C GLU A 69 12.62 -6.20 8.36
N ILE A 70 12.03 -5.16 7.80
CA ILE A 70 12.68 -4.26 6.83
C ILE A 70 12.87 -2.84 7.39
N ALA A 71 12.64 -2.62 8.70
CA ALA A 71 12.64 -1.29 9.32
C ALA A 71 13.98 -0.54 9.11
N THR A 72 15.12 -1.23 9.17
CA THR A 72 16.43 -0.63 8.93
C THR A 72 16.56 -0.14 7.49
N GLU A 73 16.13 -0.93 6.50
CA GLU A 73 16.17 -0.52 5.09
C GLU A 73 15.23 0.66 4.81
N VAL A 74 14.02 0.66 5.40
CA VAL A 74 13.09 1.80 5.34
C VAL A 74 13.73 3.07 5.88
N THR A 75 14.37 3.01 7.07
CA THR A 75 15.01 4.17 7.68
C THR A 75 16.20 4.66 6.84
N THR A 76 16.98 3.74 6.29
CA THR A 76 18.08 4.06 5.37
C THR A 76 17.56 4.76 4.13
N ALA A 77 16.52 4.22 3.50
CA ALA A 77 15.93 4.80 2.29
C ALA A 77 15.38 6.22 2.53
N LEU A 78 14.75 6.48 3.69
CA LEU A 78 14.27 7.82 4.06
C LEU A 78 15.37 8.88 4.10
N THR A 79 16.58 8.49 4.49
CA THR A 79 17.69 9.45 4.72
C THR A 79 18.68 9.51 3.57
N THR A 80 18.82 8.43 2.82
CA THR A 80 19.86 8.30 1.77
C THR A 80 19.28 8.08 0.37
N GLN A 81 17.99 7.81 0.26
CA GLN A 81 17.30 7.38 -0.98
C GLN A 81 17.84 6.05 -1.56
N LEU A 82 18.63 5.31 -0.79
CA LEU A 82 19.13 3.99 -1.20
C LEU A 82 18.15 2.91 -0.77
N VAL A 83 17.64 2.17 -1.73
CA VAL A 83 16.69 1.06 -1.50
C VAL A 83 17.48 -0.24 -1.36
N GLY A 84 17.33 -0.88 -0.20
CA GLY A 84 17.94 -2.19 0.05
C GLY A 84 17.14 -3.33 -0.60
N PRO A 85 17.72 -4.54 -0.71
CA PRO A 85 17.12 -5.63 -1.46
C PRO A 85 15.80 -6.14 -0.86
N ARG A 86 15.63 -6.13 0.46
CA ARG A 86 14.37 -6.55 1.10
C ARG A 86 13.27 -5.51 0.92
N LEU A 87 13.61 -4.22 1.00
CA LEU A 87 12.70 -3.13 0.71
C LEU A 87 12.29 -3.16 -0.77
N GLN A 88 13.24 -3.40 -1.70
CA GLN A 88 12.92 -3.54 -3.13
C GLN A 88 11.95 -4.70 -3.36
N ALA A 89 12.17 -5.87 -2.76
CA ALA A 89 11.24 -6.99 -2.87
C ALA A 89 9.83 -6.66 -2.35
N ALA A 90 9.72 -5.86 -1.29
CA ALA A 90 8.45 -5.37 -0.79
C ALA A 90 7.78 -4.40 -1.77
N ILE A 91 8.53 -3.49 -2.39
CA ILE A 91 8.06 -2.58 -3.44
C ILE A 91 7.55 -3.36 -4.65
N ASP A 92 8.32 -4.34 -5.13
CA ASP A 92 7.94 -5.19 -6.27
C ASP A 92 6.67 -5.99 -5.98
N SER A 93 6.53 -6.49 -4.76
CA SER A 93 5.31 -7.17 -4.31
C SER A 93 4.08 -6.24 -4.34
N LEU A 94 4.23 -5.01 -3.86
CA LEU A 94 3.17 -4.00 -3.92
C LEU A 94 2.84 -3.60 -5.37
N ALA A 95 3.86 -3.43 -6.22
CA ALA A 95 3.65 -3.12 -7.63
C ALA A 95 2.80 -4.18 -8.32
N ALA A 96 3.06 -5.45 -8.03
CA ALA A 96 2.37 -6.59 -8.62
C ALA A 96 0.98 -6.90 -8.00
N ALA A 97 0.60 -6.25 -6.89
CA ALA A 97 -0.64 -6.53 -6.18
C ALA A 97 -1.89 -6.07 -6.95
N ASP A 98 -2.96 -6.85 -6.90
CA ASP A 98 -4.31 -6.47 -7.36
C ASP A 98 -5.11 -5.77 -6.25
N GLY A 99 -4.71 -5.96 -4.98
CA GLY A 99 -5.28 -5.31 -3.81
C GLY A 99 -4.34 -5.38 -2.62
N ILE A 100 -4.52 -4.48 -1.66
CA ILE A 100 -3.68 -4.40 -0.46
C ILE A 100 -4.52 -4.35 0.82
N VAL A 101 -3.97 -4.91 1.89
CA VAL A 101 -4.47 -4.74 3.25
C VAL A 101 -3.36 -4.10 4.07
N VAL A 102 -3.61 -2.93 4.63
CA VAL A 102 -2.64 -2.23 5.47
C VAL A 102 -3.15 -2.16 6.89
N SER A 103 -2.41 -2.72 7.84
CA SER A 103 -2.77 -2.70 9.24
C SER A 103 -1.67 -2.05 10.09
N ALA A 104 -2.03 -0.97 10.77
CA ALA A 104 -1.12 -0.15 11.55
C ALA A 104 -1.46 -0.20 13.05
N PRO A 105 -0.47 -0.35 13.95
CA PRO A 105 -0.70 -0.09 15.37
C PRO A 105 -0.74 1.41 15.63
N VAL A 106 -1.54 1.81 16.62
CA VAL A 106 -1.59 3.18 17.10
C VAL A 106 -0.62 3.36 18.26
N TYR A 107 0.32 4.28 18.09
CA TYR A 107 1.26 4.68 19.12
C TYR A 107 1.15 6.19 19.39
N LYS A 108 1.01 6.58 20.67
CA LYS A 108 0.92 7.99 21.05
C LYS A 108 -0.14 8.78 20.24
N ALA A 109 -1.35 8.19 20.12
CA ALA A 109 -2.49 8.73 19.39
C ALA A 109 -2.34 8.89 17.87
N GLY A 110 -1.28 8.36 17.29
CA GLY A 110 -1.03 8.37 15.85
C GLY A 110 -0.74 6.96 15.31
N ILE A 111 -0.86 6.78 14.01
CA ILE A 111 -0.42 5.55 13.36
C ILE A 111 1.10 5.38 13.54
N SER A 112 1.55 4.14 13.53
CA SER A 112 2.98 3.82 13.66
C SER A 112 3.83 4.62 12.66
N GLY A 113 4.87 5.31 13.18
CA GLY A 113 5.83 6.01 12.34
C GLY A 113 6.51 5.10 11.31
N LEU A 114 6.72 3.83 11.63
CA LEU A 114 7.28 2.85 10.68
C LEU A 114 6.36 2.64 9.47
N VAL A 115 5.03 2.60 9.68
CA VAL A 115 4.06 2.49 8.58
C VAL A 115 4.12 3.74 7.71
N THR A 116 4.07 4.91 8.32
CA THR A 116 4.17 6.19 7.59
C THR A 116 5.47 6.28 6.81
N SER A 117 6.60 5.95 7.45
CA SER A 117 7.92 5.94 6.84
C SER A 117 8.01 5.01 5.63
N PHE A 118 7.45 3.81 5.73
CA PHE A 118 7.43 2.88 4.62
C PHE A 118 6.68 3.43 3.40
N PHE A 119 5.50 4.03 3.61
CA PHE A 119 4.76 4.63 2.50
C PHE A 119 5.39 5.91 1.96
N HIS A 120 6.19 6.63 2.76
CA HIS A 120 6.92 7.83 2.31
C HIS A 120 8.11 7.52 1.40
N VAL A 121 8.68 6.31 1.44
CA VAL A 121 9.78 5.92 0.54
C VAL A 121 9.32 5.30 -0.77
N LEU A 122 8.00 5.08 -0.92
CA LEU A 122 7.45 4.53 -2.16
C LEU A 122 7.31 5.63 -3.23
N ASP A 123 7.44 5.24 -4.48
CA ASP A 123 7.05 6.08 -5.60
C ASP A 123 5.56 6.44 -5.51
N ASN A 124 5.24 7.70 -5.79
CA ASN A 124 3.87 8.23 -5.67
C ASN A 124 2.87 7.54 -6.60
N ASP A 125 3.34 6.95 -7.69
CA ASP A 125 2.50 6.32 -8.71
C ASP A 125 2.39 4.81 -8.55
N LEU A 126 3.16 4.23 -7.62
CA LEU A 126 3.19 2.78 -7.38
C LEU A 126 1.80 2.20 -7.07
N LEU A 127 0.99 2.96 -6.34
CA LEU A 127 -0.28 2.49 -5.79
C LEU A 127 -1.52 3.07 -6.49
N ILE A 128 -1.36 3.77 -7.62
CA ILE A 128 -2.50 4.39 -8.35
C ILE A 128 -3.59 3.35 -8.62
N GLY A 129 -4.81 3.70 -8.19
CA GLY A 129 -6.01 2.90 -8.40
C GLY A 129 -6.06 1.58 -7.66
N LYS A 130 -5.04 1.22 -6.85
CA LYS A 130 -5.05 -0.06 -6.11
C LYS A 130 -6.10 -0.05 -5.01
N PRO A 131 -7.01 -1.04 -4.99
CA PRO A 131 -7.94 -1.23 -3.90
C PRO A 131 -7.21 -1.51 -2.58
N ALA A 132 -7.63 -0.85 -1.50
CA ALA A 132 -6.98 -0.96 -0.21
C ALA A 132 -7.97 -1.10 0.95
N VAL A 133 -7.79 -2.10 1.81
CA VAL A 133 -8.39 -2.11 3.14
C VAL A 133 -7.43 -1.44 4.11
N LEU A 134 -7.90 -0.43 4.82
CA LEU A 134 -7.15 0.27 5.85
C LEU A 134 -7.64 -0.18 7.22
N ALA A 135 -6.71 -0.60 8.07
CA ALA A 135 -6.98 -1.14 9.39
C ALA A 135 -6.02 -0.57 10.43
N ALA A 136 -6.50 -0.37 11.65
CA ALA A 136 -5.66 -0.01 12.78
C ALA A 136 -6.02 -0.80 14.04
N THR A 137 -5.03 -0.97 14.92
CA THR A 137 -5.22 -1.56 16.24
C THR A 137 -4.67 -0.64 17.32
N ALA A 138 -5.35 -0.53 18.43
CA ALA A 138 -4.92 0.27 19.57
C ALA A 138 -5.25 -0.42 20.90
N GLY A 139 -4.64 0.04 21.97
CA GLY A 139 -4.93 -0.42 23.32
C GLY A 139 -6.27 0.06 23.89
N THR A 140 -6.96 0.97 23.22
CA THR A 140 -8.26 1.52 23.64
C THR A 140 -9.08 2.01 22.44
N ALA A 141 -10.41 2.02 22.58
CA ALA A 141 -11.34 2.53 21.55
C ALA A 141 -11.25 4.05 21.28
N ARG A 142 -10.49 4.81 22.10
CA ARG A 142 -10.34 6.27 21.94
C ARG A 142 -9.77 6.68 20.58
N HIS A 143 -9.09 5.77 19.90
CA HIS A 143 -8.41 6.03 18.63
C HIS A 143 -9.17 5.50 17.43
N ALA A 144 -10.47 5.20 17.56
CA ALA A 144 -11.26 4.55 16.51
C ALA A 144 -11.26 5.31 15.17
N LEU A 145 -11.12 6.64 15.19
CA LEU A 145 -11.11 7.48 14.00
C LEU A 145 -9.73 7.58 13.31
N VAL A 146 -8.68 7.00 13.88
CA VAL A 146 -7.30 7.14 13.33
C VAL A 146 -7.17 6.65 11.89
N VAL A 147 -7.97 5.67 11.48
CA VAL A 147 -7.96 5.17 10.09
C VAL A 147 -8.46 6.26 9.15
N ASP A 148 -9.57 6.91 9.49
CA ASP A 148 -10.18 7.93 8.64
C ASP A 148 -9.41 9.26 8.71
N ASP A 149 -8.88 9.62 9.87
CA ASP A 149 -8.18 10.90 10.08
C ASP A 149 -6.73 10.89 9.60
N GLN A 150 -6.04 9.74 9.67
CA GLN A 150 -4.60 9.69 9.39
C GLN A 150 -4.23 8.74 8.24
N MET A 151 -4.86 7.56 8.14
CA MET A 151 -4.53 6.65 7.06
C MET A 151 -5.18 7.08 5.74
N ARG A 152 -6.48 7.37 5.71
CA ARG A 152 -7.16 7.75 4.46
C ARG A 152 -6.50 8.92 3.73
N PRO A 153 -6.09 10.03 4.38
CA PRO A 153 -5.40 11.12 3.70
C PRO A 153 -4.09 10.69 3.04
N LEU A 154 -3.27 9.87 3.72
CA LEU A 154 -2.03 9.33 3.16
C LEU A 154 -2.31 8.48 1.92
N PHE A 155 -3.28 7.58 1.98
CA PHE A 155 -3.62 6.69 0.88
C PHE A 155 -4.35 7.42 -0.25
N ALA A 156 -5.06 8.49 0.03
CA ALA A 156 -5.62 9.40 -0.98
C ALA A 156 -4.49 10.14 -1.74
N TYR A 157 -3.46 10.61 -1.02
CA TYR A 157 -2.28 11.19 -1.66
C TYR A 157 -1.58 10.21 -2.61
N LEU A 158 -1.44 8.95 -2.20
CA LEU A 158 -0.89 7.86 -3.01
C LEU A 158 -1.87 7.37 -4.11
N ARG A 159 -3.01 8.02 -4.28
CA ARG A 159 -4.03 7.74 -5.30
C ARG A 159 -4.54 6.30 -5.28
N THR A 160 -4.48 5.65 -4.12
CA THR A 160 -5.13 4.34 -3.92
C THR A 160 -6.64 4.48 -3.93
N LEU A 161 -7.33 3.37 -3.96
CA LEU A 161 -8.78 3.29 -3.80
C LEU A 161 -9.13 2.59 -2.47
N PRO A 162 -9.10 3.31 -1.32
CA PRO A 162 -9.49 2.73 -0.05
C PRO A 162 -10.96 2.32 -0.08
N VAL A 163 -11.26 1.08 0.36
CA VAL A 163 -12.64 0.62 0.47
C VAL A 163 -13.43 1.48 1.46
N PRO A 164 -14.77 1.57 1.33
CA PRO A 164 -15.60 2.36 2.23
C PRO A 164 -15.44 1.98 3.70
N THR A 165 -15.31 0.68 4.01
CA THR A 165 -15.26 0.18 5.38
C THR A 165 -13.84 0.28 5.95
N SER A 166 -13.64 1.19 6.93
CA SER A 166 -12.44 1.25 7.77
C SER A 166 -12.52 0.22 8.89
N LEU A 167 -11.38 -0.39 9.22
CA LEU A 167 -11.30 -1.37 10.30
C LEU A 167 -10.49 -0.81 11.47
N PHE A 168 -11.04 -0.95 12.65
CA PHE A 168 -10.36 -0.64 13.90
C PHE A 168 -10.64 -1.73 14.92
N ALA A 169 -9.63 -2.13 15.69
CA ALA A 169 -9.80 -3.08 16.78
C ALA A 169 -9.02 -2.64 18.02
N ALA A 170 -9.75 -2.49 19.12
CA ALA A 170 -9.23 -2.43 20.49
C ALA A 170 -9.37 -3.80 21.17
N PRO A 171 -8.79 -4.03 22.37
CA PRO A 171 -8.84 -5.32 23.03
C PRO A 171 -10.25 -5.89 23.20
N GLU A 172 -11.23 -5.07 23.51
CA GLU A 172 -12.63 -5.44 23.67
C GLU A 172 -13.30 -5.92 22.39
N ASP A 173 -12.87 -5.44 21.22
CA ASP A 173 -13.49 -5.75 19.92
C ASP A 173 -13.20 -7.20 19.47
N TRP A 174 -12.14 -7.83 19.96
CA TRP A 174 -11.72 -9.14 19.47
C TRP A 174 -12.72 -10.26 19.77
N SER A 175 -13.51 -10.13 20.82
CA SER A 175 -14.59 -11.04 21.19
C SER A 175 -15.94 -10.64 20.62
N ASP A 176 -16.06 -9.46 20.00
CA ASP A 176 -17.31 -8.93 19.46
C ASP A 176 -17.54 -9.42 18.02
N SER A 177 -18.76 -9.90 17.75
CA SER A 177 -19.21 -10.27 16.42
C SER A 177 -19.23 -9.08 15.44
N ALA A 178 -19.33 -7.85 15.94
CA ALA A 178 -19.32 -6.63 15.14
C ALA A 178 -18.00 -6.45 14.36
N LEU A 179 -16.86 -6.83 14.95
CA LEU A 179 -15.58 -6.80 14.24
C LEU A 179 -15.59 -7.83 13.09
N GLY A 180 -16.17 -9.01 13.30
CA GLY A 180 -16.34 -10.02 12.25
C GLY A 180 -17.17 -9.49 11.08
N THR A 181 -18.33 -8.90 11.38
CA THR A 181 -19.24 -8.32 10.37
C THR A 181 -18.57 -7.19 9.56
N ARG A 182 -17.83 -6.31 10.23
CA ARG A 182 -17.06 -5.25 9.54
C ARG A 182 -15.95 -5.82 8.67
N THR A 183 -15.26 -6.83 9.16
CA THR A 183 -14.22 -7.54 8.39
C THR A 183 -14.78 -8.18 7.13
N ASP A 184 -15.95 -8.84 7.22
CA ASP A 184 -16.63 -9.45 6.09
C ASP A 184 -17.02 -8.41 5.04
N ARG A 185 -17.51 -7.26 5.48
CA ARG A 185 -17.85 -6.15 4.57
C ARG A 185 -16.62 -5.61 3.86
N ALA A 186 -15.56 -5.26 4.60
CA ALA A 186 -14.32 -4.76 4.01
C ALA A 186 -13.67 -5.77 3.05
N ALA A 187 -13.69 -7.06 3.38
CA ALA A 187 -13.17 -8.12 2.53
C ALA A 187 -13.99 -8.27 1.24
N THR A 188 -15.31 -8.15 1.32
CA THR A 188 -16.20 -8.18 0.14
C THR A 188 -15.95 -6.99 -0.76
N GLU A 189 -15.88 -5.79 -0.20
CA GLU A 189 -15.60 -4.55 -0.93
C GLU A 189 -14.25 -4.63 -1.66
N LEU A 190 -13.21 -5.13 -0.97
CA LEU A 190 -11.88 -5.32 -1.55
C LEU A 190 -11.90 -6.32 -2.69
N LEU A 191 -12.51 -7.50 -2.48
CA LEU A 191 -12.53 -8.55 -3.49
C LEU A 191 -13.24 -8.09 -4.77
N LEU A 192 -14.40 -7.43 -4.67
CA LEU A 192 -15.12 -6.92 -5.83
C LEU A 192 -14.28 -5.94 -6.65
N LEU A 193 -13.53 -5.06 -5.99
CA LEU A 193 -12.63 -4.12 -6.66
C LEU A 193 -11.43 -4.84 -7.30
N MET A 194 -10.86 -5.85 -6.65
CA MET A 194 -9.79 -6.67 -7.22
C MET A 194 -10.27 -7.42 -8.48
N GLU A 195 -11.45 -8.06 -8.40
CA GLU A 195 -12.05 -8.80 -9.52
C GLU A 195 -12.37 -7.89 -10.71
N SER A 196 -12.74 -6.63 -10.47
CA SER A 196 -13.03 -5.66 -11.53
C SER A 196 -11.80 -5.30 -12.38
N GLY A 197 -10.58 -5.57 -11.88
CA GLY A 197 -9.33 -5.17 -12.51
C GLY A 197 -9.14 -3.65 -12.58
N PHE A 198 -9.83 -2.89 -11.70
CA PHE A 198 -9.86 -1.41 -11.72
C PHE A 198 -8.48 -0.78 -11.76
N ALA A 199 -7.56 -1.20 -10.88
CA ALA A 199 -6.21 -0.64 -10.81
C ALA A 199 -5.44 -0.77 -12.14
N ARG A 200 -5.59 -1.92 -12.82
CA ARG A 200 -4.94 -2.18 -14.11
C ARG A 200 -5.54 -1.30 -15.20
N LYS A 201 -6.86 -1.26 -15.31
CA LYS A 201 -7.57 -0.44 -16.30
C LYS A 201 -7.26 1.05 -16.15
N VAL A 202 -7.26 1.56 -14.92
CA VAL A 202 -6.95 2.98 -14.66
C VAL A 202 -5.51 3.32 -15.09
N ARG A 203 -4.54 2.47 -14.78
CA ARG A 203 -3.16 2.68 -15.20
C ARG A 203 -3.02 2.68 -16.72
N ASP A 204 -3.60 1.67 -17.37
CA ASP A 204 -3.46 1.48 -18.82
C ASP A 204 -4.17 2.61 -19.60
N GLU A 205 -5.34 3.05 -19.14
CA GLU A 205 -6.19 4.00 -19.88
C GLU A 205 -5.94 5.47 -19.50
N SER A 206 -5.59 5.76 -18.24
CA SER A 206 -5.55 7.13 -17.74
C SER A 206 -4.16 7.60 -17.31
N TRP A 207 -3.28 6.69 -16.89
CA TRP A 207 -1.98 7.02 -16.30
C TRP A 207 -0.78 6.51 -17.09
N GLY A 208 -0.98 5.77 -18.17
CA GLY A 208 0.10 5.24 -19.01
C GLY A 208 0.95 6.31 -19.69
N SER A 209 0.44 7.54 -19.81
CA SER A 209 1.14 8.73 -20.35
C SER A 209 1.34 9.84 -19.32
N TYR A 210 1.01 9.59 -18.05
CA TYR A 210 1.13 10.61 -17.01
C TYR A 210 2.59 10.78 -16.61
N GLN A 211 3.11 11.98 -16.83
CA GLN A 211 4.39 12.42 -16.30
C GLN A 211 4.13 13.38 -15.15
N HIS A 212 4.79 13.17 -14.03
CA HIS A 212 4.70 14.08 -12.88
C HIS A 212 5.11 15.49 -13.28
N THR A 213 4.15 16.43 -13.23
CA THR A 213 4.43 17.85 -13.44
C THR A 213 4.99 18.52 -12.17
N PHE A 214 4.83 17.86 -11.01
CA PHE A 214 5.34 18.32 -9.72
C PHE A 214 6.15 17.19 -9.10
N GLY A 215 7.45 17.39 -8.95
CA GLY A 215 8.36 16.44 -8.34
C GLY A 215 7.85 15.98 -6.97
N SER A 216 7.86 14.69 -6.75
CA SER A 216 7.69 14.12 -5.41
C SER A 216 8.95 14.39 -4.58
N ALA A 217 8.81 14.59 -3.28
CA ALA A 217 9.93 14.77 -2.37
C ALA A 217 10.86 13.54 -2.27
N GLY A 218 10.58 12.46 -2.99
CA GLY A 218 11.32 11.19 -2.93
C GLY A 218 11.82 10.65 -4.28
N GLY A 219 11.60 11.34 -5.38
CA GLY A 219 12.08 10.89 -6.68
C GLY A 219 11.74 11.93 -7.72
N SER A 220 12.67 12.83 -8.01
CA SER A 220 12.50 13.75 -9.11
C SER A 220 12.86 13.03 -10.39
N GLU A 221 11.88 12.60 -11.17
CA GLU A 221 12.09 12.35 -12.60
C GLU A 221 12.32 13.66 -13.38
N VAL A 222 12.14 14.79 -12.72
CA VAL A 222 12.53 16.08 -13.25
C VAL A 222 13.96 16.35 -12.79
N GLU A 223 14.90 16.18 -13.69
CA GLU A 223 16.26 16.67 -13.52
C GLU A 223 16.20 18.15 -13.11
N ILE A 224 16.67 18.46 -11.91
CA ILE A 224 16.73 19.85 -11.46
C ILE A 224 17.76 20.52 -12.36
N ASP A 225 17.29 21.32 -13.28
CA ASP A 225 18.17 22.16 -14.11
C ASP A 225 18.84 23.22 -13.22
N LEU A 226 20.05 22.86 -12.77
CA LEU A 226 20.88 23.72 -11.93
C LEU A 226 21.31 25.01 -12.66
N ASP A 227 21.21 25.05 -13.99
CA ASP A 227 21.52 26.22 -14.83
C ASP A 227 20.28 27.09 -15.09
N SER A 228 19.12 26.72 -14.57
CA SER A 228 17.91 27.54 -14.67
C SER A 228 18.09 28.90 -13.99
N ASP A 229 17.46 29.95 -14.53
CA ASP A 229 17.48 31.28 -13.94
C ASP A 229 16.97 31.32 -12.49
N LEU A 230 16.04 30.44 -12.13
CA LEU A 230 15.55 30.25 -10.76
C LEU A 230 16.64 29.72 -9.82
N MET A 231 17.45 28.77 -10.28
CA MET A 231 18.54 28.22 -9.47
C MET A 231 19.69 29.23 -9.35
N ARG A 232 19.98 30.00 -10.38
CA ARG A 232 20.94 31.12 -10.32
C ARG A 232 20.52 32.18 -9.30
N LEU A 233 19.24 32.55 -9.29
CA LEU A 233 18.69 33.47 -8.29
C LEU A 233 18.75 32.90 -6.87
N ALA A 234 18.45 31.62 -6.69
CA ALA A 234 18.48 30.95 -5.38
C ALA A 234 19.92 30.81 -4.81
N THR A 235 20.92 30.71 -5.69
CA THR A 235 22.35 30.61 -5.31
C THR A 235 23.08 31.94 -5.25
N GLY A 236 22.37 33.09 -5.38
CA GLY A 236 22.94 34.43 -5.24
C GLY A 236 23.58 34.99 -6.52
N GLY A 237 23.32 34.40 -7.69
CA GLY A 237 23.69 34.93 -8.97
C GLY A 237 22.69 35.99 -9.44
N SER A 238 23.16 37.09 -10.02
CA SER A 238 22.29 38.08 -10.67
C SER A 238 21.79 37.54 -12.01
N ALA A 239 20.48 37.64 -12.26
CA ALA A 239 19.95 37.46 -13.60
C ALA A 239 20.57 38.56 -14.50
N LEU A 240 21.45 38.18 -15.40
CA LEU A 240 21.94 39.06 -16.43
C LEU A 240 20.92 39.08 -17.56
N GLY A 241 20.53 40.29 -17.93
CA GLY A 241 19.60 40.68 -18.96
C GLY A 241 19.96 40.22 -20.36
#